data_ff1198d68bd1fd2420bc3d0647847a4f
#
_entry.id   ff1198d68bd1fd2420bc3d0647847a4f
#
_cell.length_a   1.000
_cell.length_b   1.000
_cell.length_c   1.000
_cell.angle_alpha   90.00
_cell.angle_beta   90.00
_cell.angle_gamma   90.00
#
_symmetry.space_group_name_H-M   'P 1'
#
loop_
_entity.id
_entity.type
_entity.pdbx_description
1 polymer ?
#
loop_
_entity_poly.entity_id
_entity_poly.type
_entity_poly.pdbx_seq_one_letter_code
_entity_poly.pdbx_strand_id
1 'polypeptide(L)'
;MALYRMVTNAVLASLILCAALFNTAQAMSDTNGTSVTSESCSPPLFLTQSWPNTDFSNCTIDLAEIISGGPPKDGIPPIDNPRFLPLDEVQLEAREPVISLVVEGQAKAYPLSILTWHEIVNDEIASHPVAVTYCPLCNTTIVFDRRLDGTLLDFGTSGNLRHSDLIMYDRQTESFWQQYNGDAIAGDYAGAQLTILPSRLTSFAEFEQNHPDGTILAIPDDFIRRYGMNPYVGYDSASFPFLFKGEVPDGIKPLERVVVVDDFALSLPYVQSRGTVTQGDYHISWQPGQASALDSAVIAEGRDVGTVTVQRVEDHGKAVDVPYKVTFAFVWHAFEPDKQIIGLSQ
;
A
#
# COMPACT_ATOMS: atom_id res chain seq x y z
N MET A 1 -18.70 85.64 5.78
CA MET A 1 -17.64 86.35 5.10
C MET A 1 -17.03 85.37 4.14
N ALA A 2 -17.42 85.40 2.94
CA ALA A 2 -16.90 86.04 1.78
C ALA A 2 -15.70 85.30 1.25
N LEU A 3 -15.93 84.72 0.15
CA LEU A 3 -15.73 85.06 -1.27
C LEU A 3 -14.34 84.51 -1.72
N TYR A 4 -14.07 83.97 -2.83
CA TYR A 4 -14.55 83.99 -4.20
C TYR A 4 -13.59 83.16 -5.04
N ARG A 5 -14.10 82.26 -5.91
CA ARG A 5 -13.93 82.26 -7.40
C ARG A 5 -12.48 82.16 -7.92
N MET A 6 -12.14 81.52 -8.96
CA MET A 6 -12.66 81.12 -10.28
C MET A 6 -11.70 80.15 -10.94
N VAL A 7 -12.18 79.07 -11.54
CA VAL A 7 -12.43 78.82 -12.97
C VAL A 7 -11.26 79.19 -13.92
N THR A 8 -10.78 78.16 -14.64
CA THR A 8 -10.73 78.01 -16.10
C THR A 8 -10.01 76.73 -16.53
N ASN A 9 -10.73 75.91 -17.15
CA ASN A 9 -10.73 75.36 -18.51
C ASN A 9 -9.35 75.10 -19.18
N ALA A 10 -9.15 73.90 -19.57
CA ALA A 10 -9.34 73.25 -20.86
C ALA A 10 -8.06 72.68 -21.48
N VAL A 11 -8.35 71.65 -22.14
CA VAL A 11 -7.82 71.11 -23.41
C VAL A 11 -7.11 69.76 -23.35
N LEU A 12 -7.88 68.82 -23.91
CA LEU A 12 -7.48 67.53 -24.49
C LEU A 12 -6.05 67.44 -25.00
N ALA A 13 -5.39 66.34 -24.64
CA ALA A 13 -4.56 65.62 -25.57
C ALA A 13 -4.54 64.14 -25.18
N SER A 14 -5.14 63.35 -26.05
CA SER A 14 -5.11 61.87 -26.04
C SER A 14 -3.68 61.38 -26.24
N LEU A 15 -3.15 60.61 -25.30
CA LEU A 15 -2.01 59.76 -25.53
C LEU A 15 -2.35 58.38 -24.97
N ILE A 16 -2.63 57.48 -25.91
CA ILE A 16 -2.72 56.04 -25.69
C ILE A 16 -1.32 55.57 -25.31
N LEU A 17 -1.16 55.21 -24.04
CA LEU A 17 0.05 54.46 -23.59
C LEU A 17 -0.41 53.09 -23.17
N CYS A 18 -0.15 52.08 -24.02
CA CYS A 18 -0.25 50.69 -23.71
C CYS A 18 0.64 50.34 -22.50
N ALA A 19 0.04 50.26 -21.33
CA ALA A 19 0.69 49.61 -20.20
C ALA A 19 0.59 48.09 -20.39
N ALA A 20 1.66 47.49 -20.89
CA ALA A 20 1.85 46.07 -20.84
C ALA A 20 2.02 45.66 -19.37
N LEU A 21 0.96 45.14 -18.80
CA LEU A 21 1.04 44.41 -17.51
C LEU A 21 1.83 43.14 -17.73
N PHE A 22 3.10 43.17 -17.36
CA PHE A 22 3.88 41.93 -17.15
C PHE A 22 3.26 41.18 -15.99
N ASN A 23 2.42 40.20 -16.32
CA ASN A 23 1.99 39.17 -15.42
C ASN A 23 3.19 38.22 -15.27
N THR A 24 4.03 38.42 -14.26
CA THR A 24 4.99 37.40 -13.83
C THR A 24 4.20 36.30 -13.15
N ALA A 25 3.68 35.37 -13.96
CA ALA A 25 3.32 34.05 -13.46
C ALA A 25 4.62 33.40 -12.98
N GLN A 26 4.80 33.33 -11.68
CA GLN A 26 5.77 32.42 -11.06
C GLN A 26 5.36 31.01 -11.45
N ALA A 27 6.13 30.42 -12.36
CA ALA A 27 6.04 29.00 -12.62
C ALA A 27 6.51 28.30 -11.33
N MET A 28 5.56 27.79 -10.56
CA MET A 28 5.82 26.70 -9.65
C MET A 28 6.32 25.54 -10.50
N SER A 29 7.51 25.07 -10.24
CA SER A 29 8.07 23.88 -10.83
C SER A 29 7.24 22.69 -10.34
N ASP A 30 6.31 22.25 -11.17
CA ASP A 30 5.64 20.97 -10.99
C ASP A 30 6.68 19.87 -11.18
N THR A 31 6.89 19.14 -10.11
CA THR A 31 7.56 17.84 -10.11
C THR A 31 6.82 16.89 -11.05
N ASN A 32 7.57 16.21 -11.90
CA ASN A 32 7.20 15.24 -12.91
C ASN A 32 5.94 14.41 -12.60
N GLY A 33 4.78 14.96 -12.82
CA GLY A 33 3.56 14.22 -12.97
C GLY A 33 3.34 13.95 -14.48
N THR A 34 3.42 12.72 -14.89
CA THR A 34 2.97 12.31 -16.22
C THR A 34 1.50 12.70 -16.30
N SER A 35 1.17 13.71 -17.12
CA SER A 35 -0.21 14.12 -17.29
C SER A 35 -0.98 12.97 -17.94
N VAL A 36 -1.91 12.38 -17.19
CA VAL A 36 -2.83 11.36 -17.70
C VAL A 36 -3.68 12.00 -18.81
N THR A 37 -3.62 11.47 -20.00
CA THR A 37 -4.38 11.93 -21.16
C THR A 37 -5.70 11.17 -21.25
N SER A 38 -6.68 11.70 -22.00
CA SER A 38 -7.95 10.98 -22.24
C SER A 38 -7.77 9.61 -22.92
N GLU A 39 -6.62 9.37 -23.55
CA GLU A 39 -6.28 8.07 -24.15
C GLU A 39 -5.90 7.03 -23.09
N SER A 40 -5.29 7.46 -21.98
CA SER A 40 -4.91 6.56 -20.87
C SER A 40 -6.12 6.00 -20.12
N CYS A 41 -7.24 6.73 -20.10
CA CYS A 41 -8.50 6.27 -19.50
C CYS A 41 -9.36 5.44 -20.46
N SER A 42 -8.76 4.77 -21.44
CA SER A 42 -9.42 3.82 -22.33
C SER A 42 -9.30 2.40 -21.78
N PRO A 43 -10.33 1.86 -21.10
CA PRO A 43 -10.20 0.55 -20.45
C PRO A 43 -10.15 -0.58 -21.46
N PRO A 44 -9.36 -1.64 -21.22
CA PRO A 44 -9.48 -2.89 -21.95
C PRO A 44 -10.90 -3.46 -21.87
N LEU A 45 -11.35 -4.12 -22.94
CA LEU A 45 -12.73 -4.61 -23.04
C LEU A 45 -13.16 -5.51 -21.89
N PHE A 46 -12.24 -6.33 -21.33
CA PHE A 46 -12.55 -7.21 -20.22
C PHE A 46 -12.92 -6.43 -18.95
N LEU A 47 -12.35 -5.24 -18.73
CA LEU A 47 -12.72 -4.40 -17.58
C LEU A 47 -14.14 -3.89 -17.71
N THR A 48 -14.52 -3.31 -18.85
CA THR A 48 -15.89 -2.79 -19.04
C THR A 48 -16.95 -3.88 -19.01
N GLN A 49 -16.61 -5.09 -19.42
CA GLN A 49 -17.51 -6.23 -19.34
C GLN A 49 -17.71 -6.76 -17.92
N SER A 50 -16.62 -6.78 -17.12
CA SER A 50 -16.66 -7.31 -15.75
C SER A 50 -17.08 -6.26 -14.72
N TRP A 51 -16.90 -4.97 -15.04
CA TRP A 51 -17.10 -3.83 -14.15
C TRP A 51 -17.97 -2.74 -14.79
N PRO A 52 -19.24 -3.05 -15.10
CA PRO A 52 -20.12 -2.14 -15.85
C PRO A 52 -20.53 -0.87 -15.06
N ASN A 53 -20.38 -0.89 -13.74
CA ASN A 53 -20.74 0.24 -12.88
C ASN A 53 -19.54 1.19 -12.59
N THR A 54 -18.31 0.78 -12.90
CA THR A 54 -17.13 1.62 -12.68
C THR A 54 -16.98 2.64 -13.80
N ASP A 55 -16.88 3.92 -13.44
CA ASP A 55 -16.60 5.00 -14.41
C ASP A 55 -15.11 5.04 -14.76
N PHE A 56 -14.71 4.26 -15.75
CA PHE A 56 -13.33 4.24 -16.24
C PHE A 56 -12.92 5.53 -16.99
N SER A 57 -13.82 6.44 -17.30
CA SER A 57 -13.44 7.73 -17.87
C SER A 57 -12.72 8.64 -16.87
N ASN A 58 -12.86 8.34 -15.58
CA ASN A 58 -12.15 8.95 -14.48
C ASN A 58 -11.04 7.99 -13.98
N CYS A 59 -9.78 8.28 -14.33
CA CYS A 59 -8.64 7.46 -13.98
C CYS A 59 -7.37 8.30 -13.72
N THR A 60 -6.41 7.72 -12.99
CA THR A 60 -5.11 8.35 -12.65
C THR A 60 -3.92 7.60 -13.24
N ILE A 61 -4.16 6.50 -13.93
CA ILE A 61 -3.14 5.63 -14.54
C ILE A 61 -3.51 5.29 -15.98
N ASP A 62 -2.59 4.70 -16.73
CA ASP A 62 -2.94 4.03 -17.99
C ASP A 62 -3.67 2.71 -17.66
N LEU A 63 -4.95 2.63 -18.00
CA LEU A 63 -5.77 1.44 -17.75
C LEU A 63 -5.30 0.20 -18.54
N ALA A 64 -4.46 0.36 -19.56
CA ALA A 64 -3.83 -0.75 -20.28
C ALA A 64 -2.81 -1.52 -19.41
N GLU A 65 -2.34 -0.92 -18.31
CA GLU A 65 -1.46 -1.60 -17.35
C GLU A 65 -2.22 -2.64 -16.49
N ILE A 66 -3.56 -2.54 -16.44
CA ILE A 66 -4.39 -3.48 -15.68
C ILE A 66 -4.53 -4.78 -16.44
N ILE A 67 -4.23 -5.87 -15.78
CA ILE A 67 -4.37 -7.23 -16.31
C ILE A 67 -5.29 -8.07 -15.41
N SER A 68 -5.94 -9.08 -16.00
CA SER A 68 -6.67 -10.06 -15.20
C SER A 68 -5.68 -10.97 -14.45
N GLY A 69 -5.91 -11.14 -13.15
CA GLY A 69 -5.22 -12.12 -12.30
C GLY A 69 -5.80 -13.55 -12.43
N GLY A 70 -6.92 -13.69 -13.11
CA GLY A 70 -7.63 -14.96 -13.30
C GLY A 70 -8.93 -15.09 -12.49
N PRO A 71 -8.94 -14.90 -11.16
CA PRO A 71 -10.18 -14.91 -10.39
C PRO A 71 -11.15 -13.80 -10.83
N PRO A 72 -12.47 -14.02 -10.79
CA PRO A 72 -13.45 -12.95 -10.98
C PRO A 72 -13.52 -12.03 -9.76
N LYS A 73 -14.36 -10.99 -9.81
CA LYS A 73 -14.72 -10.14 -8.66
C LYS A 73 -15.08 -11.02 -7.45
N ASP A 74 -14.43 -10.78 -6.31
CA ASP A 74 -14.50 -11.56 -5.06
C ASP A 74 -14.25 -13.08 -5.24
N GLY A 75 -13.56 -13.47 -6.32
CA GLY A 75 -13.12 -14.85 -6.52
C GLY A 75 -12.09 -15.33 -5.48
N ILE A 76 -11.38 -14.40 -4.90
CA ILE A 76 -10.66 -14.52 -3.63
C ILE A 76 -11.53 -13.76 -2.61
N PRO A 77 -12.37 -14.46 -1.82
CA PRO A 77 -13.39 -13.79 -1.02
C PRO A 77 -12.78 -13.05 0.17
N PRO A 78 -13.02 -11.74 0.34
CA PRO A 78 -12.56 -11.01 1.53
C PRO A 78 -13.31 -11.50 2.78
N ILE A 79 -12.74 -11.23 3.95
CA ILE A 79 -13.37 -11.52 5.26
C ILE A 79 -14.03 -10.23 5.76
N ASP A 80 -15.36 -10.22 5.85
CA ASP A 80 -16.15 -9.04 6.22
C ASP A 80 -16.63 -9.07 7.68
N ASN A 81 -16.70 -10.25 8.29
CA ASN A 81 -17.12 -10.44 9.68
C ASN A 81 -16.07 -11.26 10.43
N PRO A 82 -14.86 -10.70 10.66
CA PRO A 82 -13.78 -11.44 11.28
C PRO A 82 -14.09 -11.77 12.73
N ARG A 83 -13.84 -13.03 13.11
CA ARG A 83 -13.85 -13.47 14.50
C ARG A 83 -12.44 -13.51 15.05
N PHE A 84 -12.26 -13.14 16.29
CA PHE A 84 -10.98 -13.19 16.98
C PHE A 84 -11.07 -14.07 18.20
N LEU A 85 -9.97 -14.75 18.49
CA LEU A 85 -9.80 -15.65 19.61
C LEU A 85 -8.65 -15.15 20.50
N PRO A 86 -8.67 -15.44 21.80
CA PRO A 86 -7.49 -15.35 22.67
C PRO A 86 -6.34 -16.19 22.11
N LEU A 87 -5.09 -15.80 22.38
CA LEU A 87 -3.92 -16.47 21.82
C LEU A 87 -3.79 -17.93 22.28
N ASP A 88 -4.22 -18.23 23.51
CA ASP A 88 -4.18 -19.57 24.10
C ASP A 88 -5.26 -20.53 23.56
N GLU A 89 -6.22 -20.02 22.79
CA GLU A 89 -7.22 -20.83 22.09
C GLU A 89 -6.82 -21.23 20.68
N VAL A 90 -5.66 -20.75 20.18
CA VAL A 90 -5.22 -20.98 18.80
C VAL A 90 -3.90 -21.75 18.80
N GLN A 91 -3.78 -22.71 17.86
CA GLN A 91 -2.53 -23.41 17.62
C GLN A 91 -1.89 -22.90 16.34
N LEU A 92 -0.89 -22.04 16.51
CA LEU A 92 -0.02 -21.57 15.43
C LEU A 92 1.43 -21.88 15.76
N GLU A 93 2.21 -22.15 14.74
CA GLU A 93 3.66 -22.33 14.90
C GLU A 93 4.34 -21.01 15.24
N ALA A 94 5.34 -21.06 16.12
CA ALA A 94 6.03 -19.86 16.62
C ALA A 94 6.55 -18.92 15.51
N ARG A 95 6.96 -19.49 14.36
CA ARG A 95 7.49 -18.74 13.21
C ARG A 95 6.45 -18.32 12.19
N GLU A 96 5.19 -18.66 12.40
CA GLU A 96 4.10 -18.29 11.48
C GLU A 96 4.05 -16.78 11.30
N PRO A 97 4.05 -16.26 10.05
CA PRO A 97 3.98 -14.82 9.81
C PRO A 97 2.56 -14.30 10.08
N VAL A 98 2.48 -13.24 10.87
CA VAL A 98 1.24 -12.54 11.20
C VAL A 98 1.37 -11.04 10.98
N ILE A 99 0.32 -10.38 10.50
CA ILE A 99 0.24 -8.92 10.53
C ILE A 99 -0.20 -8.52 11.94
N SER A 100 0.65 -7.78 12.64
CA SER A 100 0.37 -7.20 13.95
C SER A 100 -0.13 -5.78 13.78
N LEU A 101 -1.34 -5.51 14.25
CA LEU A 101 -1.96 -4.18 14.28
C LEU A 101 -2.28 -3.79 15.71
N VAL A 102 -1.81 -2.62 16.11
CA VAL A 102 -2.06 -2.05 17.45
C VAL A 102 -2.69 -0.68 17.28
N VAL A 103 -3.90 -0.53 17.82
CA VAL A 103 -4.63 0.72 17.81
C VAL A 103 -5.14 0.99 19.24
N GLU A 104 -4.82 2.15 19.80
CA GLU A 104 -5.24 2.56 21.15
C GLU A 104 -4.97 1.50 22.23
N GLY A 105 -3.86 0.77 22.10
CA GLY A 105 -3.45 -0.28 23.04
C GLY A 105 -4.14 -1.64 22.86
N GLN A 106 -5.12 -1.77 21.96
CA GLN A 106 -5.63 -3.06 21.54
C GLN A 106 -4.75 -3.65 20.45
N ALA A 107 -4.41 -4.93 20.57
CA ALA A 107 -3.56 -5.64 19.61
C ALA A 107 -4.32 -6.79 18.95
N LYS A 108 -4.26 -6.84 17.63
CA LYS A 108 -4.82 -7.94 16.81
C LYS A 108 -3.76 -8.50 15.88
N ALA A 109 -3.73 -9.83 15.75
CA ALA A 109 -2.90 -10.54 14.79
C ALA A 109 -3.74 -11.13 13.64
N TYR A 110 -3.23 -11.00 12.42
CA TYR A 110 -3.87 -11.56 11.22
C TYR A 110 -2.87 -12.50 10.53
N PRO A 111 -3.04 -13.83 10.67
CA PRO A 111 -2.11 -14.81 10.10
C PRO A 111 -2.09 -14.78 8.58
N LEU A 112 -0.88 -14.82 7.98
CA LEU A 112 -0.76 -14.92 6.52
C LEU A 112 -1.26 -16.27 5.99
N SER A 113 -1.31 -17.31 6.82
CA SER A 113 -1.97 -18.58 6.49
C SER A 113 -3.46 -18.44 6.15
N ILE A 114 -4.11 -17.39 6.66
CA ILE A 114 -5.49 -17.02 6.34
C ILE A 114 -5.50 -16.02 5.19
N LEU A 115 -4.73 -14.92 5.27
CA LEU A 115 -4.75 -13.86 4.26
C LEU A 115 -4.25 -14.31 2.88
N THR A 116 -3.43 -15.34 2.78
CA THR A 116 -3.04 -15.94 1.49
C THR A 116 -4.25 -16.44 0.67
N TRP A 117 -5.38 -16.73 1.33
CA TRP A 117 -6.62 -17.26 0.73
C TRP A 117 -7.73 -16.21 0.65
N HIS A 118 -7.56 -15.04 1.29
CA HIS A 118 -8.58 -14.01 1.42
C HIS A 118 -8.13 -12.62 1.00
N GLU A 119 -6.83 -12.35 1.09
CA GLU A 119 -6.15 -11.11 0.71
C GLU A 119 -6.63 -9.85 1.45
N ILE A 120 -7.91 -9.75 1.85
CA ILE A 120 -8.51 -8.59 2.50
C ILE A 120 -9.34 -9.02 3.71
N VAL A 121 -9.18 -8.31 4.83
CA VAL A 121 -10.05 -8.40 6.00
C VAL A 121 -10.59 -7.01 6.30
N ASN A 122 -11.91 -6.82 6.16
CA ASN A 122 -12.62 -5.63 6.61
C ASN A 122 -12.95 -5.79 8.10
N ASP A 123 -12.25 -5.07 8.96
CA ASP A 123 -12.35 -5.20 10.43
C ASP A 123 -12.57 -3.83 11.10
N GLU A 124 -12.73 -3.88 12.41
CA GLU A 124 -12.72 -2.73 13.31
C GLU A 124 -11.89 -3.05 14.55
N ILE A 125 -10.97 -2.17 14.94
CA ILE A 125 -10.16 -2.28 16.15
C ILE A 125 -10.26 -0.98 16.94
N ALA A 126 -10.62 -1.03 18.24
CA ALA A 126 -10.81 0.15 19.06
C ALA A 126 -11.74 1.22 18.40
N SER A 127 -12.83 0.78 17.75
CA SER A 127 -13.74 1.63 16.98
C SER A 127 -13.11 2.33 15.75
N HIS A 128 -11.95 1.89 15.30
CA HIS A 128 -11.32 2.30 14.04
C HIS A 128 -11.58 1.24 12.97
N PRO A 129 -12.36 1.56 11.93
CA PRO A 129 -12.57 0.63 10.82
C PRO A 129 -11.30 0.52 9.98
N VAL A 130 -10.84 -0.70 9.74
CA VAL A 130 -9.57 -0.98 9.05
C VAL A 130 -9.75 -2.02 7.95
N ALA A 131 -8.99 -1.88 6.86
CA ALA A 131 -8.79 -2.92 5.88
C ALA A 131 -7.37 -3.47 6.04
N VAL A 132 -7.26 -4.72 6.49
CA VAL A 132 -5.98 -5.41 6.60
C VAL A 132 -5.78 -6.21 5.33
N THR A 133 -4.71 -5.92 4.59
CA THR A 133 -4.50 -6.46 3.25
C THR A 133 -3.18 -7.18 3.10
N TYR A 134 -3.16 -8.20 2.23
CA TYR A 134 -1.96 -8.92 1.83
C TYR A 134 -2.01 -9.26 0.35
N CYS A 135 -0.99 -8.82 -0.40
CA CYS A 135 -0.76 -9.26 -1.78
C CYS A 135 0.37 -10.31 -1.81
N PRO A 136 0.08 -11.60 -2.02
CA PRO A 136 1.11 -12.62 -2.05
C PRO A 136 2.13 -12.42 -3.15
N LEU A 137 1.71 -11.98 -4.36
CA LEU A 137 2.60 -11.77 -5.50
C LEU A 137 3.60 -10.64 -5.28
N CYS A 138 3.28 -9.69 -4.40
CA CYS A 138 4.12 -8.56 -4.01
C CYS A 138 4.83 -8.77 -2.68
N ASN A 139 4.42 -9.76 -1.90
CA ASN A 139 4.78 -9.91 -0.49
C ASN A 139 4.48 -8.66 0.34
N THR A 140 3.39 -7.94 0.02
CA THR A 140 3.08 -6.64 0.61
C THR A 140 1.90 -6.74 1.56
N THR A 141 2.12 -6.38 2.83
CA THR A 141 1.09 -6.26 3.86
C THR A 141 0.87 -4.79 4.17
N ILE A 142 -0.37 -4.33 4.07
CA ILE A 142 -0.71 -2.93 4.34
C ILE A 142 -2.07 -2.87 5.06
N VAL A 143 -2.17 -1.99 6.03
CA VAL A 143 -3.42 -1.72 6.73
C VAL A 143 -3.87 -0.30 6.41
N PHE A 144 -5.12 -0.16 6.00
CA PHE A 144 -5.75 1.12 5.67
C PHE A 144 -6.84 1.49 6.66
N ASP A 145 -7.01 2.78 6.95
CA ASP A 145 -8.27 3.29 7.48
C ASP A 145 -9.33 3.23 6.38
N ARG A 146 -10.50 2.63 6.68
CA ARG A 146 -11.60 2.49 5.72
C ARG A 146 -12.48 3.74 5.61
N ARG A 147 -12.20 4.79 6.38
CA ARG A 147 -12.96 6.05 6.31
C ARG A 147 -12.35 6.96 5.27
N LEU A 148 -13.17 7.42 4.35
CA LEU A 148 -12.81 8.42 3.35
C LEU A 148 -13.92 9.46 3.27
N ASP A 149 -13.61 10.72 3.55
CA ASP A 149 -14.54 11.86 3.46
C ASP A 149 -15.91 11.63 4.13
N GLY A 150 -15.90 10.96 5.28
CA GLY A 150 -17.10 10.64 6.06
C GLY A 150 -17.85 9.39 5.59
N THR A 151 -17.37 8.70 4.56
CA THR A 151 -17.91 7.43 4.07
C THR A 151 -17.08 6.27 4.64
N LEU A 152 -17.74 5.22 5.10
CA LEU A 152 -17.11 3.95 5.44
C LEU A 152 -17.08 3.06 4.20
N LEU A 153 -15.88 2.67 3.78
CA LEU A 153 -15.68 1.80 2.62
C LEU A 153 -15.51 0.33 3.05
N ASP A 154 -16.06 -0.57 2.24
CA ASP A 154 -15.85 -2.01 2.37
C ASP A 154 -15.12 -2.50 1.11
N PHE A 155 -13.96 -3.13 1.31
CA PHE A 155 -13.10 -3.54 0.21
C PHE A 155 -13.29 -4.99 -0.18
N GLY A 156 -13.22 -5.24 -1.49
CA GLY A 156 -13.19 -6.57 -2.08
C GLY A 156 -12.02 -6.74 -3.04
N THR A 157 -11.77 -7.98 -3.46
CA THR A 157 -10.76 -8.29 -4.46
C THR A 157 -11.35 -8.12 -5.86
N SER A 158 -10.66 -7.36 -6.71
CA SER A 158 -11.17 -7.14 -8.07
C SER A 158 -10.90 -8.31 -9.01
N GLY A 159 -9.94 -9.17 -8.66
CA GLY A 159 -9.40 -10.18 -9.55
C GLY A 159 -8.45 -9.62 -10.62
N ASN A 160 -8.14 -8.33 -10.53
CA ASN A 160 -7.22 -7.62 -11.43
C ASN A 160 -5.93 -7.24 -10.71
N LEU A 161 -4.88 -7.05 -11.49
CA LEU A 161 -3.56 -6.69 -11.02
C LEU A 161 -3.00 -5.53 -11.85
N ARG A 162 -2.18 -4.70 -11.24
CA ARG A 162 -1.27 -3.76 -11.89
C ARG A 162 0.12 -3.95 -11.31
N HIS A 163 1.13 -4.19 -12.14
CA HIS A 163 2.50 -4.52 -11.71
C HIS A 163 2.56 -5.76 -10.78
N SER A 164 1.70 -6.74 -11.02
CA SER A 164 1.47 -7.92 -10.16
C SER A 164 0.90 -7.61 -8.77
N ASP A 165 0.61 -6.35 -8.47
CA ASP A 165 -0.01 -5.96 -7.21
C ASP A 165 -1.53 -5.96 -7.31
N LEU A 166 -2.16 -6.34 -6.19
CA LEU A 166 -3.59 -6.43 -6.02
C LEU A 166 -4.28 -5.09 -6.30
N ILE A 167 -5.26 -5.10 -7.19
CA ILE A 167 -6.25 -4.03 -7.28
C ILE A 167 -7.44 -4.42 -6.44
N MET A 168 -7.68 -3.68 -5.37
CA MET A 168 -8.91 -3.75 -4.58
C MET A 168 -10.01 -2.94 -5.25
N TYR A 169 -11.25 -3.16 -4.85
CA TYR A 169 -12.35 -2.26 -5.17
C TYR A 169 -13.16 -1.95 -3.91
N ASP A 170 -13.76 -0.76 -3.82
CA ASP A 170 -14.76 -0.49 -2.80
C ASP A 170 -16.17 -0.91 -3.27
N ARG A 171 -16.98 -1.44 -2.36
CA ARG A 171 -18.34 -1.92 -2.69
C ARG A 171 -19.35 -0.80 -2.87
N GLN A 172 -19.03 0.40 -2.41
CA GLN A 172 -19.93 1.56 -2.46
C GLN A 172 -20.02 2.15 -3.86
N THR A 173 -18.87 2.25 -4.56
CA THR A 173 -18.80 2.88 -5.88
C THR A 173 -18.20 1.98 -6.96
N GLU A 174 -17.63 0.84 -6.58
CA GLU A 174 -16.81 -0.02 -7.44
C GLU A 174 -15.56 0.71 -8.01
N SER A 175 -15.09 1.78 -7.34
CA SER A 175 -13.81 2.38 -7.69
C SER A 175 -12.65 1.43 -7.42
N PHE A 176 -11.60 1.51 -8.24
CA PHE A 176 -10.42 0.66 -8.14
C PHE A 176 -9.34 1.32 -7.30
N TRP A 177 -8.70 0.53 -6.43
CA TRP A 177 -7.70 0.98 -5.47
C TRP A 177 -6.45 0.13 -5.57
N GLN A 178 -5.28 0.76 -5.73
CA GLN A 178 -4.01 0.06 -5.72
C GLN A 178 -3.64 -0.34 -4.29
N GLN A 179 -3.45 -1.62 -4.02
CA GLN A 179 -3.11 -2.11 -2.68
C GLN A 179 -1.75 -1.59 -2.22
N TYR A 180 -0.78 -1.44 -3.13
CA TYR A 180 0.58 -1.03 -2.81
C TYR A 180 0.68 0.33 -2.09
N ASN A 181 -0.15 1.30 -2.43
CA ASN A 181 -0.07 2.67 -1.92
C ASN A 181 -1.41 3.26 -1.44
N GLY A 182 -2.53 2.58 -1.69
CA GLY A 182 -3.85 3.05 -1.30
C GLY A 182 -4.45 4.09 -2.24
N ASP A 183 -3.88 4.29 -3.44
CA ASP A 183 -4.41 5.24 -4.41
C ASP A 183 -5.66 4.71 -5.10
N ALA A 184 -6.69 5.52 -5.20
CA ALA A 184 -7.82 5.27 -6.08
C ALA A 184 -7.41 5.55 -7.53
N ILE A 185 -7.35 4.49 -8.35
CA ILE A 185 -6.79 4.54 -9.70
C ILE A 185 -7.82 4.66 -10.82
N ALA A 186 -9.08 4.33 -10.55
CA ALA A 186 -10.20 4.50 -11.49
C ALA A 186 -11.54 4.50 -10.75
N GLY A 187 -12.55 5.15 -11.32
CA GLY A 187 -13.90 5.24 -10.77
C GLY A 187 -14.19 6.56 -10.08
N ASP A 188 -15.28 6.62 -9.30
CA ASP A 188 -15.76 7.84 -8.65
C ASP A 188 -14.72 8.48 -7.71
N TYR A 189 -13.90 7.66 -7.07
CA TYR A 189 -12.86 8.11 -6.15
C TYR A 189 -11.49 8.32 -6.80
N ALA A 190 -11.34 8.20 -8.13
CA ALA A 190 -10.04 8.35 -8.79
C ALA A 190 -9.30 9.63 -8.33
N GLY A 191 -8.05 9.46 -7.88
CA GLY A 191 -7.23 10.53 -7.30
C GLY A 191 -7.31 10.68 -5.78
N ALA A 192 -8.24 9.98 -5.10
CA ALA A 192 -8.23 9.89 -3.65
C ALA A 192 -7.16 8.91 -3.15
N GLN A 193 -6.80 9.01 -1.87
CA GLN A 193 -5.81 8.15 -1.23
C GLN A 193 -6.28 7.70 0.14
N LEU A 194 -6.16 6.41 0.44
CA LEU A 194 -6.42 5.85 1.76
C LEU A 194 -5.28 6.17 2.72
N THR A 195 -5.62 6.40 3.98
CA THR A 195 -4.62 6.55 5.05
C THR A 195 -4.05 5.19 5.41
N ILE A 196 -2.72 5.03 5.30
CA ILE A 196 -2.01 3.84 5.73
C ILE A 196 -1.76 3.92 7.23
N LEU A 197 -2.11 2.86 7.95
CA LEU A 197 -1.88 2.75 9.39
C LEU A 197 -0.59 1.96 9.66
N PRO A 198 0.18 2.34 10.71
CA PRO A 198 1.34 1.56 11.14
C PRO A 198 0.93 0.14 11.50
N SER A 199 1.61 -0.84 10.92
CA SER A 199 1.44 -2.26 11.21
C SER A 199 2.78 -2.98 11.03
N ARG A 200 2.94 -4.17 11.58
CA ARG A 200 4.17 -4.96 11.46
C ARG A 200 3.84 -6.33 10.88
N LEU A 201 4.66 -6.78 9.96
CA LEU A 201 4.71 -8.21 9.62
C LEU A 201 5.74 -8.87 10.52
N THR A 202 5.29 -9.75 11.42
CA THR A 202 6.11 -10.36 12.47
C THR A 202 5.83 -11.85 12.61
N SER A 203 6.62 -12.59 13.39
CA SER A 203 6.29 -13.96 13.76
C SER A 203 5.19 -14.00 14.83
N PHE A 204 4.45 -15.10 14.89
CA PHE A 204 3.45 -15.31 15.95
C PHE A 204 4.08 -15.24 17.34
N ALA A 205 5.24 -15.87 17.55
CA ALA A 205 5.94 -15.84 18.84
C ALA A 205 6.31 -14.40 19.26
N GLU A 206 6.74 -13.56 18.34
CA GLU A 206 7.02 -12.15 18.63
C GLU A 206 5.75 -11.36 18.96
N PHE A 207 4.66 -11.60 18.24
CA PHE A 207 3.37 -11.00 18.56
C PHE A 207 2.89 -11.40 19.95
N GLU A 208 2.91 -12.70 20.28
CA GLU A 208 2.52 -13.23 21.59
C GLU A 208 3.37 -12.66 22.73
N GLN A 209 4.68 -12.55 22.52
CA GLN A 209 5.60 -11.97 23.51
C GLN A 209 5.30 -10.48 23.78
N ASN A 210 5.01 -9.71 22.72
CA ASN A 210 4.80 -8.27 22.83
C ASN A 210 3.37 -7.89 23.23
N HIS A 211 2.41 -8.77 22.95
CA HIS A 211 0.98 -8.54 23.16
C HIS A 211 0.29 -9.78 23.76
N PRO A 212 0.64 -10.20 25.00
CA PRO A 212 0.11 -11.43 25.59
C PRO A 212 -1.42 -11.41 25.78
N ASP A 213 -2.03 -10.22 25.89
CA ASP A 213 -3.48 -10.04 25.97
C ASP A 213 -4.11 -9.74 24.58
N GLY A 214 -3.34 -9.86 23.50
CA GLY A 214 -3.80 -9.66 22.15
C GLY A 214 -4.77 -10.75 21.68
N THR A 215 -5.42 -10.52 20.56
CA THR A 215 -6.29 -11.50 19.93
C THR A 215 -5.82 -11.80 18.50
N ILE A 216 -6.24 -12.97 18.00
CA ILE A 216 -5.84 -13.45 16.70
C ILE A 216 -7.04 -13.80 15.82
N LEU A 217 -6.97 -13.47 14.54
CA LEU A 217 -8.00 -13.79 13.57
C LEU A 217 -8.21 -15.31 13.51
N ALA A 218 -9.43 -15.73 13.80
CA ALA A 218 -9.85 -17.13 13.68
C ALA A 218 -10.02 -17.54 12.21
N ILE A 219 -9.81 -18.82 11.93
CA ILE A 219 -10.15 -19.38 10.63
C ILE A 219 -11.65 -19.15 10.37
N PRO A 220 -12.05 -18.57 9.22
CA PRO A 220 -13.45 -18.36 8.88
C PRO A 220 -14.18 -19.69 8.70
N ASP A 221 -15.38 -19.80 9.25
CA ASP A 221 -16.19 -21.03 9.17
C ASP A 221 -16.91 -21.18 7.82
N ASP A 222 -17.10 -20.07 7.10
CA ASP A 222 -17.90 -20.02 5.86
C ASP A 222 -17.14 -20.46 4.61
N PHE A 223 -15.83 -20.70 4.71
CA PHE A 223 -14.98 -21.01 3.58
C PHE A 223 -14.21 -22.33 3.78
N ILE A 224 -14.17 -23.13 2.73
CA ILE A 224 -13.33 -24.35 2.71
C ILE A 224 -12.04 -24.00 1.98
N ARG A 225 -10.97 -23.81 2.72
CA ARG A 225 -9.62 -23.54 2.22
C ARG A 225 -8.60 -24.42 2.95
N ARG A 226 -7.44 -24.58 2.35
CA ARG A 226 -6.33 -25.31 2.96
C ARG A 226 -5.44 -24.36 3.76
N TYR A 227 -6.01 -23.76 4.81
CA TYR A 227 -5.29 -22.81 5.66
C TYR A 227 -3.97 -23.41 6.17
N GLY A 228 -2.90 -22.58 6.24
CA GLY A 228 -1.56 -23.00 6.55
C GLY A 228 -0.76 -23.56 5.36
N MET A 229 -1.46 -23.94 4.27
CA MET A 229 -0.80 -24.38 3.03
C MET A 229 -0.58 -23.19 2.10
N ASN A 230 0.61 -23.15 1.50
CA ASN A 230 1.02 -22.13 0.56
C ASN A 230 0.64 -22.53 -0.88
N PRO A 231 -0.25 -21.80 -1.58
CA PRO A 231 -0.51 -22.02 -3.00
C PRO A 231 0.60 -21.48 -3.91
N TYR A 232 1.56 -20.72 -3.38
CA TYR A 232 2.65 -20.05 -4.09
C TYR A 232 4.02 -20.66 -3.76
N VAL A 233 4.11 -21.99 -3.62
CA VAL A 233 5.34 -22.69 -3.19
C VAL A 233 6.54 -22.29 -4.04
N GLY A 234 7.60 -21.81 -3.38
CA GLY A 234 8.86 -21.40 -4.01
C GLY A 234 8.79 -20.10 -4.81
N TYR A 235 7.68 -19.35 -4.74
CA TYR A 235 7.52 -18.13 -5.52
C TYR A 235 8.59 -17.08 -5.19
N ASP A 236 8.90 -16.87 -3.91
CA ASP A 236 9.91 -15.88 -3.49
C ASP A 236 11.36 -16.27 -3.80
N SER A 237 11.55 -17.40 -4.45
CA SER A 237 12.82 -17.90 -4.98
C SER A 237 12.80 -18.02 -6.50
N ALA A 238 11.70 -17.69 -7.16
CA ALA A 238 11.60 -17.71 -8.61
C ALA A 238 12.53 -16.69 -9.26
N SER A 239 12.91 -16.94 -10.50
CA SER A 239 13.82 -16.05 -11.25
C SER A 239 13.13 -14.82 -11.84
N PHE A 240 11.79 -14.86 -11.97
CA PHE A 240 10.98 -13.79 -12.54
C PHE A 240 9.60 -13.73 -11.86
N PRO A 241 9.04 -12.52 -11.67
CA PRO A 241 7.72 -12.36 -11.03
C PRO A 241 6.58 -12.91 -11.91
N PHE A 242 5.62 -13.56 -11.27
CA PHE A 242 4.43 -14.05 -11.95
C PHE A 242 3.49 -12.90 -12.33
N LEU A 243 2.88 -12.94 -13.51
CA LEU A 243 1.97 -11.90 -14.04
C LEU A 243 2.58 -10.49 -14.11
N PHE A 244 3.89 -10.38 -14.18
CA PHE A 244 4.60 -9.11 -14.33
C PHE A 244 5.07 -8.91 -15.76
N LYS A 245 4.86 -7.70 -16.30
CA LYS A 245 5.26 -7.34 -17.67
C LYS A 245 6.21 -6.15 -17.72
N GLY A 246 6.51 -5.54 -16.57
CA GLY A 246 7.40 -4.40 -16.45
C GLY A 246 8.88 -4.78 -16.53
N GLU A 247 9.71 -3.78 -16.40
CA GLU A 247 11.16 -3.94 -16.26
C GLU A 247 11.52 -4.35 -14.83
N VAL A 248 12.55 -5.16 -14.69
CA VAL A 248 13.07 -5.58 -13.39
C VAL A 248 14.27 -4.74 -12.99
N PRO A 249 14.50 -4.49 -11.71
CA PRO A 249 15.62 -3.66 -11.26
C PRO A 249 16.97 -4.33 -11.55
N ASP A 250 17.96 -3.53 -11.91
CA ASP A 250 19.34 -3.97 -12.05
C ASP A 250 20.02 -4.16 -10.69
N GLY A 251 21.00 -5.09 -10.65
CA GLY A 251 21.86 -5.28 -9.47
C GLY A 251 21.21 -5.99 -8.28
N ILE A 252 19.95 -6.42 -8.39
CA ILE A 252 19.22 -7.15 -7.36
C ILE A 252 18.28 -8.17 -8.01
N LYS A 253 18.05 -9.31 -7.35
CA LYS A 253 17.04 -10.26 -7.84
C LYS A 253 15.65 -9.62 -7.78
N PRO A 254 14.79 -9.80 -8.79
CA PRO A 254 13.45 -9.18 -8.79
C PRO A 254 12.61 -9.52 -7.56
N LEU A 255 12.72 -10.74 -7.04
CA LEU A 255 12.00 -11.25 -5.87
C LEU A 255 12.83 -11.19 -4.57
N GLU A 256 13.93 -10.42 -4.56
CA GLU A 256 14.61 -10.06 -3.32
C GLU A 256 13.75 -9.09 -2.53
N ARG A 257 13.66 -9.27 -1.21
CA ARG A 257 12.88 -8.37 -0.36
C ARG A 257 13.60 -7.04 -0.15
N VAL A 258 12.83 -5.98 -0.16
CA VAL A 258 13.25 -4.62 0.20
C VAL A 258 12.35 -4.07 1.30
N VAL A 259 12.94 -3.24 2.15
CA VAL A 259 12.21 -2.47 3.17
C VAL A 259 11.98 -1.08 2.61
N VAL A 260 10.71 -0.70 2.44
CA VAL A 260 10.29 0.58 1.91
C VAL A 260 9.73 1.45 3.04
N VAL A 261 10.28 2.66 3.16
CA VAL A 261 9.83 3.67 4.12
C VAL A 261 9.74 4.98 3.37
N ASP A 262 8.59 5.64 3.42
CA ASP A 262 8.31 6.85 2.67
C ASP A 262 8.79 6.75 1.21
N ASP A 263 9.85 7.46 0.85
CA ASP A 263 10.36 7.61 -0.51
C ASP A 263 11.68 6.87 -0.78
N PHE A 264 12.12 5.96 0.11
CA PHE A 264 13.33 5.17 -0.07
C PHE A 264 13.12 3.68 0.21
N ALA A 265 13.99 2.86 -0.37
CA ALA A 265 14.03 1.42 -0.14
C ALA A 265 15.43 0.95 0.25
N LEU A 266 15.51 -0.01 1.17
CA LEU A 266 16.76 -0.72 1.53
C LEU A 266 16.64 -2.20 1.15
N SER A 267 17.69 -2.76 0.58
CA SER A 267 17.78 -4.21 0.39
C SER A 267 17.70 -4.93 1.74
N LEU A 268 16.83 -5.92 1.86
CA LEU A 268 16.69 -6.69 3.12
C LEU A 268 17.99 -7.38 3.53
N PRO A 269 18.77 -8.02 2.62
CA PRO A 269 20.10 -8.55 2.96
C PRO A 269 21.04 -7.50 3.55
N TYR A 270 20.98 -6.25 3.09
CA TYR A 270 21.77 -5.17 3.67
C TYR A 270 21.35 -4.89 5.12
N VAL A 271 20.06 -4.76 5.41
CA VAL A 271 19.55 -4.57 6.78
C VAL A 271 19.90 -5.77 7.65
N GLN A 272 19.70 -6.98 7.14
CA GLN A 272 20.03 -8.23 7.84
C GLN A 272 21.50 -8.31 8.22
N SER A 273 22.42 -7.96 7.34
CA SER A 273 23.86 -8.01 7.60
C SER A 273 24.33 -7.08 8.71
N ARG A 274 23.55 -6.03 8.99
CA ARG A 274 23.87 -5.00 10.00
C ARG A 274 23.05 -5.13 11.28
N GLY A 275 21.97 -5.92 11.25
CA GLY A 275 21.00 -6.02 12.34
C GLY A 275 20.17 -4.75 12.52
N THR A 276 20.80 -3.58 12.47
CA THR A 276 20.14 -2.27 12.56
C THR A 276 20.77 -1.27 11.59
N VAL A 277 19.96 -0.49 10.93
CA VAL A 277 20.35 0.62 10.04
C VAL A 277 19.60 1.87 10.46
N THR A 278 20.30 3.00 10.50
CA THR A 278 19.68 4.32 10.66
C THR A 278 19.73 5.05 9.33
N GLN A 279 18.56 5.52 8.87
CA GLN A 279 18.43 6.31 7.65
C GLN A 279 17.57 7.55 7.95
N GLY A 280 18.19 8.72 7.98
CA GLY A 280 17.54 9.93 8.49
C GLY A 280 17.08 9.72 9.95
N ASP A 281 15.81 9.99 10.23
CA ASP A 281 15.20 9.81 11.54
C ASP A 281 14.65 8.40 11.77
N TYR A 282 14.82 7.49 10.78
CA TYR A 282 14.30 6.13 10.85
C TYR A 282 15.34 5.16 11.38
N HIS A 283 14.92 4.33 12.33
CA HIS A 283 15.63 3.16 12.82
C HIS A 283 14.97 1.91 12.23
N ILE A 284 15.70 1.20 11.40
CA ILE A 284 15.28 -0.02 10.73
C ILE A 284 16.06 -1.17 11.34
N SER A 285 15.39 -2.09 12.01
CA SER A 285 16.01 -3.27 12.61
C SER A 285 15.48 -4.56 12.01
N TRP A 286 16.34 -5.59 12.02
CA TRP A 286 16.01 -6.94 11.59
C TRP A 286 16.38 -7.94 12.68
N GLN A 287 15.51 -8.92 12.89
CA GLN A 287 15.78 -10.07 13.76
C GLN A 287 15.26 -11.38 13.13
N PRO A 288 15.91 -12.53 13.38
CA PRO A 288 15.46 -13.81 12.84
C PRO A 288 14.20 -14.31 13.54
N GLY A 289 13.54 -15.30 12.95
CA GLY A 289 12.45 -16.04 13.60
C GLY A 289 11.11 -16.00 12.87
N GLN A 290 11.02 -15.35 11.71
CA GLN A 290 9.80 -15.33 10.89
C GLN A 290 9.95 -16.17 9.63
N ALA A 291 9.00 -17.08 9.39
CA ALA A 291 8.97 -17.88 8.17
C ALA A 291 8.49 -17.05 6.97
N SER A 292 9.01 -17.37 5.77
CA SER A 292 8.43 -16.86 4.52
C SER A 292 7.12 -17.58 4.23
N ALA A 293 6.05 -16.80 3.95
CA ALA A 293 4.77 -17.35 3.53
C ALA A 293 4.78 -17.92 2.09
N LEU A 294 5.85 -17.67 1.31
CA LEU A 294 5.91 -17.94 -0.13
C LEU A 294 6.98 -18.96 -0.53
N ASP A 295 7.62 -19.60 0.45
CA ASP A 295 8.72 -20.55 0.25
C ASP A 295 8.22 -22.01 0.25
N SER A 296 8.00 -22.58 1.41
CA SER A 296 7.60 -23.99 1.59
C SER A 296 6.11 -24.25 1.36
N ALA A 297 5.74 -25.52 1.18
CA ALA A 297 4.34 -25.91 1.02
C ALA A 297 3.51 -25.68 2.29
N VAL A 298 4.12 -25.78 3.47
CA VAL A 298 3.55 -25.36 4.76
C VAL A 298 4.17 -24.03 5.12
N ILE A 299 3.34 -23.01 5.34
CA ILE A 299 3.80 -21.62 5.56
C ILE A 299 4.78 -21.53 6.74
N ALA A 300 4.48 -22.16 7.85
CA ALA A 300 5.31 -22.14 9.05
C ALA A 300 6.70 -22.80 8.86
N GLU A 301 6.86 -23.66 7.85
CA GLU A 301 8.11 -24.34 7.50
C GLU A 301 8.97 -23.56 6.50
N GLY A 302 8.51 -22.38 6.06
CA GLY A 302 9.25 -21.52 5.15
C GLY A 302 10.62 -21.11 5.71
N ARG A 303 11.56 -20.76 4.81
CA ARG A 303 12.87 -20.27 5.26
C ARG A 303 12.70 -19.04 6.15
N ASP A 304 13.67 -18.85 7.04
CA ASP A 304 13.69 -17.67 7.90
C ASP A 304 14.03 -16.40 7.07
N VAL A 305 13.10 -15.49 7.03
CA VAL A 305 13.27 -14.17 6.40
C VAL A 305 13.41 -13.07 7.44
N GLY A 306 13.13 -13.39 8.69
CA GLY A 306 13.17 -12.48 9.82
C GLY A 306 12.07 -11.43 9.83
N THR A 307 11.97 -10.76 10.96
CA THR A 307 11.08 -9.62 11.18
C THR A 307 11.84 -8.32 11.00
N VAL A 308 11.22 -7.37 10.28
CA VAL A 308 11.68 -6.00 10.17
C VAL A 308 10.81 -5.10 11.05
N THR A 309 11.46 -4.22 11.80
CA THR A 309 10.79 -3.15 12.54
C THR A 309 11.30 -1.81 12.05
N VAL A 310 10.40 -0.89 11.74
CA VAL A 310 10.74 0.48 11.36
C VAL A 310 10.09 1.44 12.34
N GLN A 311 10.92 2.27 12.96
CA GLN A 311 10.48 3.28 13.90
C GLN A 311 11.12 4.63 13.58
N ARG A 312 10.38 5.69 13.75
CA ARG A 312 10.93 7.05 13.73
C ARG A 312 11.24 7.47 15.17
N VAL A 313 12.41 8.08 15.36
CA VAL A 313 12.80 8.66 16.63
C VAL A 313 12.31 10.11 16.65
N GLU A 314 11.34 10.39 17.52
CA GLU A 314 10.82 11.72 17.77
C GLU A 314 11.71 12.50 18.73
N ASP A 315 11.39 13.79 18.93
CA ASP A 315 12.01 14.64 19.94
C ASP A 315 11.99 13.93 21.32
N HIS A 316 13.09 14.04 22.04
CA HIS A 316 13.33 13.36 23.32
C HIS A 316 13.60 11.85 23.25
N GLY A 317 13.88 11.28 22.06
CA GLY A 317 14.31 9.92 21.90
C GLY A 317 13.21 8.86 21.97
N LYS A 318 11.94 9.27 21.87
CA LYS A 318 10.81 8.34 21.80
C LYS A 318 10.75 7.69 20.41
N ALA A 319 10.79 6.37 20.36
CA ALA A 319 10.58 5.61 19.14
C ALA A 319 9.08 5.40 18.89
N VAL A 320 8.61 5.69 17.67
CA VAL A 320 7.20 5.55 17.25
C VAL A 320 7.17 4.70 15.99
N ASP A 321 6.27 3.74 15.95
CA ASP A 321 6.04 2.95 14.75
C ASP A 321 5.49 3.83 13.63
N VAL A 322 5.99 3.59 12.42
CA VAL A 322 5.57 4.29 11.21
C VAL A 322 5.10 3.28 10.17
N PRO A 323 4.27 3.69 9.21
CA PRO A 323 3.97 2.85 8.06
C PRO A 323 5.24 2.49 7.30
N TYR A 324 5.39 1.21 6.95
CA TYR A 324 6.44 0.71 6.08
C TYR A 324 5.97 -0.54 5.34
N LYS A 325 6.74 -0.98 4.35
CA LYS A 325 6.44 -2.19 3.59
C LYS A 325 7.67 -3.08 3.52
N VAL A 326 7.45 -4.39 3.58
CA VAL A 326 8.45 -5.38 3.16
C VAL A 326 7.91 -6.00 1.88
N THR A 327 8.44 -5.59 0.75
CA THR A 327 7.96 -5.98 -0.58
C THR A 327 9.11 -6.55 -1.42
N PHE A 328 8.80 -7.02 -2.63
CA PHE A 328 9.83 -7.43 -3.58
C PHE A 328 10.43 -6.25 -4.34
N ALA A 329 11.68 -6.37 -4.74
CA ALA A 329 12.43 -5.31 -5.44
C ALA A 329 11.76 -4.89 -6.75
N PHE A 330 11.16 -5.83 -7.49
CA PHE A 330 10.45 -5.51 -8.74
C PHE A 330 9.23 -4.62 -8.50
N VAL A 331 8.54 -4.79 -7.36
CA VAL A 331 7.37 -3.98 -7.01
C VAL A 331 7.80 -2.55 -6.75
N TRP A 332 8.81 -2.36 -5.90
CA TRP A 332 9.39 -1.03 -5.68
C TRP A 332 9.77 -0.35 -6.98
N HIS A 333 10.52 -1.05 -7.83
CA HIS A 333 10.97 -0.51 -9.11
C HIS A 333 9.82 -0.17 -10.05
N ALA A 334 8.75 -0.95 -10.06
CA ALA A 334 7.60 -0.70 -10.93
C ALA A 334 6.78 0.53 -10.50
N PHE A 335 6.71 0.82 -9.19
CA PHE A 335 6.01 2.00 -8.66
C PHE A 335 6.91 3.22 -8.53
N GLU A 336 8.23 3.03 -8.39
CA GLU A 336 9.22 4.09 -8.17
C GLU A 336 10.47 3.86 -9.06
N PRO A 337 10.31 3.90 -10.40
CA PRO A 337 11.36 3.48 -11.34
C PRO A 337 12.62 4.36 -11.27
N ASP A 338 12.48 5.62 -10.89
CA ASP A 338 13.59 6.58 -10.80
C ASP A 338 14.36 6.52 -9.47
N LYS A 339 13.84 5.74 -8.49
CA LYS A 339 14.44 5.66 -7.16
C LYS A 339 15.31 4.41 -7.00
N GLN A 340 16.48 4.61 -6.42
CA GLN A 340 17.44 3.52 -6.18
C GLN A 340 17.12 2.74 -4.89
N ILE A 341 17.54 1.47 -4.88
CA ILE A 341 17.53 0.63 -3.68
C ILE A 341 18.88 0.80 -2.97
N ILE A 342 18.86 1.19 -1.70
CA ILE A 342 20.06 1.35 -0.87
C ILE A 342 20.60 -0.02 -0.45
N GLY A 343 21.94 -0.17 -0.44
CA GLY A 343 22.61 -1.38 0.06
C GLY A 343 22.70 -2.51 -0.95
N LEU A 344 22.63 -2.21 -2.24
CA LEU A 344 23.00 -3.16 -3.29
C LEU A 344 24.50 -3.39 -3.25
N SER A 345 24.95 -4.65 -3.35
CA SER A 345 26.36 -4.98 -3.53
C SER A 345 26.80 -4.50 -4.92
N GLN A 346 27.86 -3.70 -4.95
CA GLN A 346 28.53 -3.31 -6.19
C GLN A 346 29.23 -4.52 -6.80
#